data_c3bc4212383761c069aa861a75bb13aa
#
_entry.id   c3bc4212383761c069aa861a75bb13aa
#
_cell.length_a   1.000
_cell.length_b   1.000
_cell.length_c   1.000
_cell.angle_alpha   90.00
_cell.angle_beta   90.00
_cell.angle_gamma   90.00
#
_symmetry.space_group_name_H-M   'P 1'
#
loop_
_entity.id
_entity.type
_entity.pdbx_description
1 polymer ?
#
loop_
_entity_poly.entity_id
_entity_poly.type
_entity_poly.pdbx_seq_one_letter_code
_entity_poly.pdbx_strand_id
1 'polypeptide(L)'
;MLKTKLTFFFIALSAFIHLANAQQLKLSKSVVQALNTVDSAEIKADIKYLTDDRLLGRMPGTPGYQMAVDYVTARLKKLHVQPAGEKGTWLQTVKLRKAIAHNALVTFHPGSDIMSSVNPTDYVVYPNPVVPKIEAAGSVAFVGYGISQPALGYDDYAGIDVKGKIILVMRGSPDKFSSSVKAHVANTTTILKTAAQHGAMGVIMASADSTVKTLTNISKGVYSVMDNKGKVAVSRSYYSEQIQFFISAKYSLLKAFLGKAAQSIAQQLKDGKPHSFAIDGRGMSVSYTSTYQDLISYNIIGKIPGSDPKLKKQYVVHSAHLDHLGIGVPVQGDSIYNGAHDNASGVASLLGIAKVYAHMKVKPKRSILVVMVTGEEMGDLGSGYFAGHPTVPVKSMVADVNTDMPTIIAPLLSITALGAEHSSLAKQVNQAATYLGITVEPDPEPTQARFTRSDQYSFVVNGIPALHVKYGNKTADGKNNLAEIVAPWRAKYYHKPQDDINGVFDFEAGKKYAQLNFLIGYLVAQDIKKPVWNTGDIFSTHQ
;
A
#
# COMPACT_ATOMS: atom_id res chain seq x y z
N MET A 1 21.26 -76.75 24.19
CA MET A 1 19.85 -76.50 23.75
C MET A 1 19.29 -75.40 24.62
N LEU A 2 19.33 -74.19 24.13
CA LEU A 2 18.79 -73.04 24.87
C LEU A 2 17.78 -72.34 23.93
N LYS A 3 16.50 -72.37 24.29
CA LYS A 3 15.41 -71.73 23.56
C LYS A 3 15.30 -70.28 24.01
N THR A 4 15.65 -69.34 23.15
CA THR A 4 15.45 -67.91 23.39
C THR A 4 14.07 -67.52 22.92
N LYS A 5 13.20 -67.06 23.82
CA LYS A 5 11.88 -66.51 23.52
C LYS A 5 12.07 -65.05 23.13
N LEU A 6 11.68 -64.70 21.89
CA LEU A 6 11.63 -63.33 21.40
C LEU A 6 10.25 -62.74 21.77
N THR A 7 10.23 -61.76 22.67
CA THR A 7 9.01 -61.02 23.07
C THR A 7 8.90 -59.80 22.18
N PHE A 8 7.91 -59.76 21.29
CA PHE A 8 7.57 -58.55 20.50
C PHE A 8 6.83 -57.56 21.37
N PHE A 9 7.42 -56.40 21.60
CA PHE A 9 6.78 -55.23 22.24
C PHE A 9 6.08 -54.42 21.14
N PHE A 10 4.75 -54.49 21.06
CA PHE A 10 3.93 -53.57 20.25
C PHE A 10 3.82 -52.23 20.98
N ILE A 11 4.54 -51.20 20.55
CA ILE A 11 4.32 -49.81 20.93
C ILE A 11 3.18 -49.30 20.05
N ALA A 12 1.99 -49.19 20.63
CA ALA A 12 0.87 -48.51 19.99
C ALA A 12 1.15 -46.98 20.07
N LEU A 13 1.60 -46.42 18.95
CA LEU A 13 1.75 -44.97 18.76
C LEU A 13 0.34 -44.39 18.57
N SER A 14 -0.31 -43.98 19.64
CA SER A 14 -1.57 -43.23 19.59
C SER A 14 -1.26 -41.81 19.09
N ALA A 15 -1.43 -41.63 17.79
CA ALA A 15 -1.46 -40.29 17.16
C ALA A 15 -2.67 -39.54 17.72
N PHE A 16 -2.48 -38.69 18.71
CA PHE A 16 -3.45 -37.67 19.11
C PHE A 16 -3.57 -36.67 17.95
N ILE A 17 -4.51 -36.91 17.02
CA ILE A 17 -5.01 -35.92 16.12
C ILE A 17 -5.77 -34.92 16.98
N HIS A 18 -5.11 -33.83 17.36
CA HIS A 18 -5.80 -32.64 17.84
C HIS A 18 -6.60 -32.07 16.65
N LEU A 19 -7.81 -32.59 16.45
CA LEU A 19 -8.87 -31.85 15.78
C LEU A 19 -9.11 -30.59 16.63
N ALA A 20 -8.42 -29.51 16.29
CA ALA A 20 -8.81 -28.19 16.75
C ALA A 20 -10.23 -27.97 16.20
N ASN A 21 -11.25 -28.22 17.05
CA ASN A 21 -12.60 -27.80 16.79
C ASN A 21 -12.55 -26.26 16.65
N ALA A 22 -12.36 -25.77 15.44
CA ALA A 22 -12.56 -24.37 15.12
C ALA A 22 -14.03 -24.09 15.46
N GLN A 23 -14.28 -23.48 16.60
CA GLN A 23 -15.62 -23.15 17.06
C GLN A 23 -16.27 -22.32 15.94
N GLN A 24 -17.24 -22.88 15.25
CA GLN A 24 -17.90 -22.25 14.13
C GLN A 24 -18.47 -20.90 14.58
N LEU A 25 -18.13 -19.83 13.87
CA LEU A 25 -18.58 -18.47 14.17
C LEU A 25 -20.12 -18.45 14.24
N LYS A 26 -20.66 -18.12 15.40
CA LYS A 26 -22.12 -17.95 15.60
C LYS A 26 -22.43 -16.46 15.72
N LEU A 27 -23.07 -15.90 14.71
CA LEU A 27 -23.58 -14.54 14.74
C LEU A 27 -24.97 -14.51 15.37
N SER A 28 -25.29 -13.45 16.11
CA SER A 28 -26.66 -13.23 16.59
C SER A 28 -27.61 -12.97 15.41
N LYS A 29 -28.89 -13.29 15.59
CA LYS A 29 -29.91 -13.02 14.55
C LYS A 29 -29.90 -11.56 14.09
N SER A 30 -29.69 -10.62 15.00
CA SER A 30 -29.65 -9.18 14.66
C SER A 30 -28.44 -8.80 13.81
N VAL A 31 -27.27 -9.43 14.00
CA VAL A 31 -26.09 -9.21 13.17
C VAL A 31 -26.29 -9.81 11.77
N VAL A 32 -26.88 -11.01 11.68
CA VAL A 32 -27.23 -11.61 10.38
C VAL A 32 -28.23 -10.76 9.61
N GLN A 33 -29.26 -10.23 10.29
CA GLN A 33 -30.21 -9.31 9.66
C GLN A 33 -29.52 -8.05 9.14
N ALA A 34 -28.60 -7.45 9.91
CA ALA A 34 -27.84 -6.29 9.47
C ALA A 34 -26.90 -6.65 8.30
N LEU A 35 -26.19 -7.77 8.35
CA LEU A 35 -25.32 -8.25 7.28
C LEU A 35 -26.05 -8.40 5.95
N ASN A 36 -27.30 -8.86 5.99
CA ASN A 36 -28.15 -9.03 4.81
C ASN A 36 -28.71 -7.72 4.25
N THR A 37 -28.42 -6.57 4.86
CA THR A 37 -28.78 -5.25 4.29
C THR A 37 -27.85 -4.80 3.16
N VAL A 38 -26.72 -5.46 2.96
CA VAL A 38 -25.86 -5.21 1.79
C VAL A 38 -26.64 -5.60 0.53
N ASP A 39 -26.71 -4.67 -0.41
CA ASP A 39 -27.51 -4.80 -1.62
C ASP A 39 -26.63 -4.59 -2.86
N SER A 40 -26.59 -5.59 -3.73
CA SER A 40 -25.85 -5.55 -5.01
C SER A 40 -26.34 -4.44 -5.94
N ALA A 41 -27.64 -4.12 -5.92
CA ALA A 41 -28.20 -3.03 -6.71
C ALA A 41 -27.73 -1.64 -6.22
N GLU A 42 -27.60 -1.45 -4.90
CA GLU A 42 -27.02 -0.22 -4.35
C GLU A 42 -25.53 -0.10 -4.69
N ILE A 43 -24.76 -1.18 -4.59
CA ILE A 43 -23.35 -1.20 -5.01
C ILE A 43 -23.22 -0.78 -6.48
N LYS A 44 -24.05 -1.34 -7.37
CA LYS A 44 -24.10 -0.94 -8.77
C LYS A 44 -24.44 0.54 -8.95
N ALA A 45 -25.42 1.05 -8.20
CA ALA A 45 -25.83 2.46 -8.27
C ALA A 45 -24.72 3.41 -7.78
N ASP A 46 -24.02 3.07 -6.69
CA ASP A 46 -22.91 3.85 -6.17
C ASP A 46 -21.73 3.86 -7.17
N ILE A 47 -21.37 2.72 -7.76
CA ILE A 47 -20.34 2.64 -8.81
C ILE A 47 -20.76 3.50 -10.01
N LYS A 48 -22.00 3.34 -10.50
CA LYS A 48 -22.51 4.12 -11.64
C LYS A 48 -22.41 5.62 -11.42
N TYR A 49 -22.73 6.11 -10.21
CA TYR A 49 -22.60 7.54 -9.90
C TYR A 49 -21.14 7.98 -9.90
N LEU A 50 -20.27 7.23 -9.21
CA LEU A 50 -18.86 7.59 -9.05
C LEU A 50 -18.07 7.52 -10.37
N THR A 51 -18.58 6.79 -11.37
CA THR A 51 -17.95 6.66 -12.69
C THR A 51 -18.64 7.49 -13.78
N ASP A 52 -19.57 8.37 -13.41
CA ASP A 52 -20.21 9.27 -14.36
C ASP A 52 -19.18 10.27 -14.90
N ASP A 53 -19.20 10.52 -16.21
CA ASP A 53 -18.26 11.42 -16.90
C ASP A 53 -18.23 12.84 -16.32
N ARG A 54 -19.34 13.28 -15.69
CA ARG A 54 -19.40 14.58 -14.99
C ARG A 54 -18.39 14.70 -13.86
N LEU A 55 -17.93 13.57 -13.29
CA LEU A 55 -16.91 13.55 -12.25
C LEU A 55 -15.49 13.62 -12.84
N LEU A 56 -15.35 13.60 -14.16
CA LEU A 56 -14.07 13.77 -14.87
C LEU A 56 -12.94 12.90 -14.29
N GLY A 57 -13.26 11.67 -13.90
CA GLY A 57 -12.29 10.71 -13.33
C GLY A 57 -11.79 11.08 -11.93
N ARG A 58 -12.49 11.89 -11.18
CA ARG A 58 -12.29 12.15 -9.72
C ARG A 58 -10.86 12.50 -9.31
N MET A 59 -10.11 13.25 -10.13
CA MET A 59 -8.74 13.65 -9.79
C MET A 59 -8.75 14.60 -8.57
N PRO A 60 -7.89 14.38 -7.56
CA PRO A 60 -7.79 15.25 -6.38
C PRO A 60 -7.67 16.73 -6.71
N GLY A 61 -8.39 17.59 -5.96
CA GLY A 61 -8.38 19.04 -6.16
C GLY A 61 -9.20 19.53 -7.35
N THR A 62 -9.99 18.68 -8.00
CA THR A 62 -10.87 19.07 -9.11
C THR A 62 -12.35 19.15 -8.68
N PRO A 63 -13.21 19.86 -9.43
CA PRO A 63 -14.65 19.87 -9.19
C PRO A 63 -15.25 18.45 -9.23
N GLY A 64 -14.76 17.56 -10.10
CA GLY A 64 -15.23 16.17 -10.18
C GLY A 64 -14.94 15.39 -8.90
N TYR A 65 -13.77 15.58 -8.29
CA TYR A 65 -13.48 15.01 -6.97
C TYR A 65 -14.41 15.57 -5.89
N GLN A 66 -14.67 16.89 -5.90
CA GLN A 66 -15.60 17.51 -4.95
C GLN A 66 -17.02 16.91 -5.08
N MET A 67 -17.51 16.65 -6.31
CA MET A 67 -18.78 15.97 -6.51
C MET A 67 -18.80 14.57 -5.90
N ALA A 68 -17.70 13.81 -5.98
CA ALA A 68 -17.56 12.52 -5.32
C ALA A 68 -17.57 12.66 -3.78
N VAL A 69 -16.86 13.65 -3.21
CA VAL A 69 -16.87 13.99 -1.78
C VAL A 69 -18.30 14.28 -1.30
N ASP A 70 -19.03 15.11 -2.04
CA ASP A 70 -20.40 15.51 -1.69
C ASP A 70 -21.35 14.29 -1.72
N TYR A 71 -21.20 13.45 -2.75
CA TYR A 71 -21.98 12.23 -2.89
C TYR A 71 -21.78 11.26 -1.71
N VAL A 72 -20.53 10.88 -1.41
CA VAL A 72 -20.27 9.92 -0.33
C VAL A 72 -20.64 10.49 1.03
N THR A 73 -20.45 11.79 1.25
CA THR A 73 -20.89 12.48 2.47
C THR A 73 -22.41 12.43 2.62
N ALA A 74 -23.15 12.66 1.54
CA ALA A 74 -24.62 12.56 1.56
C ALA A 74 -25.09 11.12 1.84
N ARG A 75 -24.41 10.10 1.27
CA ARG A 75 -24.69 8.68 1.55
C ARG A 75 -24.45 8.35 3.04
N LEU A 76 -23.33 8.79 3.62
CA LEU A 76 -23.02 8.58 5.05
C LEU A 76 -24.01 9.30 5.97
N LYS A 77 -24.42 10.53 5.64
CA LYS A 77 -25.47 11.27 6.36
C LYS A 77 -26.80 10.51 6.36
N LYS A 78 -27.23 9.99 5.20
CA LYS A 78 -28.46 9.19 5.07
C LYS A 78 -28.42 7.92 5.94
N LEU A 79 -27.23 7.36 6.17
CA LEU A 79 -27.00 6.22 7.07
C LEU A 79 -26.87 6.63 8.54
N HIS A 80 -27.03 7.89 8.90
CA HIS A 80 -26.84 8.42 10.27
C HIS A 80 -25.44 8.12 10.85
N VAL A 81 -24.43 8.00 10.00
CA VAL A 81 -23.02 7.98 10.42
C VAL A 81 -22.69 9.37 10.96
N GLN A 82 -21.87 9.46 12.01
CA GLN A 82 -21.46 10.73 12.59
C GLN A 82 -20.23 11.29 11.87
N PRO A 83 -20.11 12.62 11.68
CA PRO A 83 -18.88 13.22 11.18
C PRO A 83 -17.75 13.03 12.19
N ALA A 84 -16.54 12.77 11.68
CA ALA A 84 -15.33 12.59 12.50
C ALA A 84 -14.08 13.22 11.87
N GLY A 85 -14.26 14.13 10.92
CA GLY A 85 -13.19 14.95 10.36
C GLY A 85 -12.78 16.11 11.27
N GLU A 86 -12.06 17.06 10.70
CA GLU A 86 -11.55 18.23 11.43
C GLU A 86 -12.70 19.10 11.95
N LYS A 87 -12.57 19.59 13.19
CA LYS A 87 -13.55 20.49 13.83
C LYS A 87 -14.99 19.99 13.80
N GLY A 88 -15.18 18.66 13.83
CA GLY A 88 -16.51 18.04 13.81
C GLY A 88 -17.18 18.02 12.44
N THR A 89 -16.45 18.29 11.37
CA THR A 89 -16.90 18.13 9.98
C THR A 89 -16.69 16.69 9.48
N TRP A 90 -17.01 16.45 8.22
CA TRP A 90 -16.72 15.18 7.53
C TRP A 90 -15.29 15.13 6.97
N LEU A 91 -14.63 16.29 6.85
CA LEU A 91 -13.44 16.47 6.05
C LEU A 91 -12.18 16.56 6.90
N GLN A 92 -11.10 15.95 6.42
CA GLN A 92 -9.73 16.28 6.80
C GLN A 92 -9.07 16.93 5.58
N THR A 93 -8.55 18.13 5.74
CA THR A 93 -7.90 18.89 4.67
C THR A 93 -6.54 18.30 4.35
N VAL A 94 -6.32 17.93 3.09
CA VAL A 94 -5.05 17.43 2.57
C VAL A 94 -4.48 18.48 1.62
N LYS A 95 -3.39 19.12 2.03
CA LYS A 95 -2.67 20.14 1.24
C LYS A 95 -1.66 19.43 0.34
N LEU A 96 -1.97 19.31 -0.94
CA LEU A 96 -1.11 18.67 -1.92
C LEU A 96 -0.22 19.71 -2.60
N ARG A 97 1.07 19.42 -2.67
CA ARG A 97 2.05 20.16 -3.48
C ARG A 97 2.51 19.31 -4.64
N LYS A 98 2.24 19.76 -5.85
CA LYS A 98 2.82 19.24 -7.07
C LYS A 98 4.15 19.92 -7.32
N ALA A 99 5.23 19.15 -7.45
CA ALA A 99 6.55 19.66 -7.79
C ALA A 99 7.02 19.10 -9.15
N ILE A 100 7.68 19.93 -9.95
CA ILE A 100 8.24 19.57 -11.26
C ILE A 100 9.70 19.98 -11.30
N ALA A 101 10.60 19.05 -11.65
CA ALA A 101 12.01 19.33 -11.84
C ALA A 101 12.29 19.87 -13.24
N HIS A 102 13.15 20.87 -13.33
CA HIS A 102 13.58 21.51 -14.57
C HIS A 102 15.10 21.60 -14.64
N ASN A 103 15.65 21.60 -15.86
CA ASN A 103 17.08 21.81 -16.13
C ASN A 103 17.98 20.87 -15.33
N ALA A 104 17.56 19.62 -15.16
CA ALA A 104 18.33 18.64 -14.41
C ALA A 104 19.61 18.28 -15.16
N LEU A 105 20.75 18.48 -14.51
CA LEU A 105 22.08 18.10 -14.98
C LEU A 105 22.72 17.18 -13.94
N VAL A 106 23.13 16.02 -14.38
CA VAL A 106 23.89 15.05 -13.59
C VAL A 106 25.25 14.86 -14.24
N THR A 107 26.32 15.13 -13.49
CA THR A 107 27.71 15.02 -13.98
C THR A 107 28.47 14.00 -13.13
N PHE A 108 29.17 13.14 -13.82
CA PHE A 108 30.03 12.12 -13.22
C PHE A 108 31.49 12.57 -13.26
N HIS A 109 32.20 12.39 -12.14
CA HIS A 109 33.62 12.69 -11.98
C HIS A 109 34.39 11.37 -11.86
N PRO A 110 35.06 10.86 -12.91
CA PRO A 110 35.66 9.54 -12.92
C PRO A 110 37.05 9.45 -12.25
N GLY A 111 37.42 10.47 -11.48
CA GLY A 111 38.75 10.53 -10.82
C GLY A 111 39.90 11.12 -11.69
N SER A 112 39.55 11.61 -12.89
CA SER A 112 40.39 12.45 -13.74
C SER A 112 39.70 13.81 -13.91
N ASP A 113 40.40 14.82 -14.37
CA ASP A 113 39.87 16.17 -14.57
C ASP A 113 38.77 16.27 -15.66
N ILE A 114 38.43 15.15 -16.29
CA ILE A 114 37.40 15.08 -17.32
C ILE A 114 36.05 14.77 -16.69
N MET A 115 35.18 15.79 -16.57
CA MET A 115 33.78 15.63 -16.21
C MET A 115 33.00 15.07 -17.40
N SER A 116 32.20 14.03 -17.17
CA SER A 116 31.30 13.46 -18.18
C SER A 116 29.85 13.68 -17.78
N SER A 117 29.09 14.34 -18.66
CA SER A 117 27.62 14.42 -18.48
C SER A 117 27.00 13.03 -18.60
N VAL A 118 26.14 12.68 -17.67
CA VAL A 118 25.34 11.45 -17.76
C VAL A 118 24.26 11.66 -18.82
N ASN A 119 24.02 10.64 -19.65
CA ASN A 119 22.98 10.71 -20.67
C ASN A 119 21.61 10.97 -20.01
N PRO A 120 20.89 12.05 -20.37
CA PRO A 120 19.62 12.41 -19.76
C PRO A 120 18.52 11.33 -19.86
N THR A 121 18.64 10.39 -20.81
CA THR A 121 17.70 9.27 -20.94
C THR A 121 17.94 8.16 -19.92
N ASP A 122 19.06 8.17 -19.20
CA ASP A 122 19.47 7.12 -18.30
C ASP A 122 19.11 7.39 -16.83
N TYR A 123 18.58 8.57 -16.54
CA TYR A 123 18.14 8.94 -15.18
C TYR A 123 16.89 9.82 -15.19
N VAL A 124 16.23 9.85 -14.04
CA VAL A 124 15.14 10.78 -13.71
C VAL A 124 15.44 11.40 -12.35
N VAL A 125 15.56 12.73 -12.31
CA VAL A 125 15.72 13.49 -11.08
C VAL A 125 14.34 13.83 -10.52
N TYR A 126 14.05 13.38 -9.30
CA TYR A 126 12.82 13.72 -8.63
C TYR A 126 12.90 15.14 -8.06
N PRO A 127 11.84 15.97 -8.24
CA PRO A 127 11.84 17.34 -7.71
C PRO A 127 11.90 17.34 -6.19
N ASN A 128 12.64 18.27 -5.62
CA ASN A 128 12.59 18.51 -4.19
C ASN A 128 11.32 19.34 -3.88
N PRO A 129 10.42 18.88 -2.98
CA PRO A 129 9.15 19.58 -2.72
C PRO A 129 9.29 20.83 -1.83
N VAL A 130 10.49 21.10 -1.30
CA VAL A 130 10.73 22.20 -0.36
C VAL A 130 11.76 23.19 -0.90
N VAL A 131 12.89 22.67 -1.41
CA VAL A 131 14.00 23.50 -1.87
C VAL A 131 13.91 23.71 -3.38
N PRO A 132 13.72 24.97 -3.86
CA PRO A 132 13.46 25.23 -5.27
C PRO A 132 14.70 25.09 -6.18
N LYS A 133 15.90 25.14 -5.61
CA LYS A 133 17.16 24.98 -6.35
C LYS A 133 18.08 24.03 -5.60
N ILE A 134 18.52 22.99 -6.26
CA ILE A 134 19.50 22.03 -5.73
C ILE A 134 20.78 22.15 -6.55
N GLU A 135 21.89 22.29 -5.84
CA GLU A 135 23.26 22.19 -6.34
C GLU A 135 24.04 21.36 -5.32
N ALA A 136 24.31 20.10 -5.64
CA ALA A 136 24.94 19.17 -4.72
C ALA A 136 26.08 18.43 -5.43
N ALA A 137 27.19 18.22 -4.73
CA ALA A 137 28.30 17.44 -5.20
C ALA A 137 28.92 16.65 -4.06
N GLY A 138 29.38 15.44 -4.32
CA GLY A 138 29.98 14.59 -3.30
C GLY A 138 30.60 13.32 -3.84
N SER A 139 31.37 12.65 -2.98
CA SER A 139 31.86 11.30 -3.25
C SER A 139 30.72 10.31 -3.24
N VAL A 140 30.87 9.23 -4.02
CA VAL A 140 29.85 8.18 -4.15
C VAL A 140 30.26 6.95 -3.37
N ALA A 141 29.31 6.34 -2.67
CA ALA A 141 29.45 5.03 -2.06
C ALA A 141 28.40 4.08 -2.63
N PHE A 142 28.78 2.87 -2.98
CA PHE A 142 27.84 1.81 -3.31
C PHE A 142 27.36 1.13 -2.04
N VAL A 143 26.04 1.01 -1.86
CA VAL A 143 25.41 0.49 -0.64
C VAL A 143 24.35 -0.56 -1.01
N GLY A 144 24.79 -1.65 -1.62
CA GLY A 144 23.96 -2.79 -1.95
C GLY A 144 22.56 -2.44 -2.46
N TYR A 145 21.52 -2.89 -1.75
CA TYR A 145 20.13 -2.48 -1.95
C TYR A 145 19.72 -1.26 -1.10
N GLY A 146 20.61 -0.75 -0.24
CA GLY A 146 20.29 0.31 0.72
C GLY A 146 19.41 -0.16 1.89
N ILE A 147 19.46 -1.43 2.24
CA ILE A 147 18.63 -2.06 3.27
C ILE A 147 19.43 -2.21 4.56
N SER A 148 18.86 -1.79 5.69
CA SER A 148 19.36 -2.10 7.03
C SER A 148 18.26 -2.82 7.82
N GLN A 149 18.39 -4.14 7.94
CA GLN A 149 17.50 -5.04 8.68
C GLN A 149 18.31 -6.08 9.45
N PRO A 150 19.09 -5.68 10.48
CA PRO A 150 19.95 -6.60 11.25
C PRO A 150 19.16 -7.77 11.87
N ALA A 151 17.92 -7.53 12.30
CA ALA A 151 17.04 -8.57 12.84
C ALA A 151 16.73 -9.71 11.84
N LEU A 152 16.80 -9.41 10.53
CA LEU A 152 16.65 -10.39 9.46
C LEU A 152 18.02 -10.91 8.93
N GLY A 153 19.10 -10.57 9.60
CA GLY A 153 20.46 -10.95 9.19
C GLY A 153 20.88 -10.33 7.86
N TYR A 154 20.48 -9.05 7.61
CA TYR A 154 20.87 -8.32 6.40
C TYR A 154 21.07 -6.84 6.67
N ASP A 155 22.25 -6.30 6.40
CA ASP A 155 22.58 -4.89 6.59
C ASP A 155 23.63 -4.42 5.57
N ASP A 156 23.20 -3.60 4.59
CA ASP A 156 24.08 -3.01 3.59
C ASP A 156 24.93 -1.85 4.15
N TYR A 157 24.58 -1.33 5.32
CA TYR A 157 25.32 -0.23 5.95
C TYR A 157 26.38 -0.71 6.94
N ALA A 158 26.47 -2.01 7.21
CA ALA A 158 27.46 -2.56 8.12
C ALA A 158 28.91 -2.29 7.62
N GLY A 159 29.70 -1.60 8.43
CA GLY A 159 31.11 -1.34 8.13
C GLY A 159 31.40 -0.26 7.08
N ILE A 160 30.38 0.48 6.59
CA ILE A 160 30.58 1.60 5.67
C ILE A 160 30.09 2.92 6.26
N ASP A 161 30.91 3.97 6.17
CA ASP A 161 30.50 5.35 6.48
C ASP A 161 29.98 6.04 5.21
N VAL A 162 28.71 6.47 5.26
CA VAL A 162 28.04 7.18 4.16
C VAL A 162 27.66 8.62 4.53
N LYS A 163 28.10 9.10 5.69
CA LYS A 163 27.80 10.46 6.15
C LYS A 163 28.31 11.50 5.16
N GLY A 164 27.43 12.36 4.69
CA GLY A 164 27.72 13.41 3.71
C GLY A 164 28.07 12.89 2.30
N LYS A 165 27.86 11.60 2.02
CA LYS A 165 28.11 11.01 0.70
C LYS A 165 26.82 10.85 -0.10
N ILE A 166 26.97 10.71 -1.40
CA ILE A 166 25.91 10.26 -2.31
C ILE A 166 25.95 8.73 -2.31
N ILE A 167 24.82 8.09 -2.02
CA ILE A 167 24.75 6.63 -2.12
C ILE A 167 24.17 6.18 -3.45
N LEU A 168 24.80 5.17 -4.03
CA LEU A 168 24.29 4.41 -5.17
C LEU A 168 23.79 3.07 -4.66
N VAL A 169 22.50 2.78 -4.88
CA VAL A 169 21.88 1.52 -4.49
C VAL A 169 21.28 0.81 -5.70
N MET A 170 21.25 -0.52 -5.68
CA MET A 170 20.49 -1.31 -6.64
C MET A 170 19.03 -1.39 -6.22
N ARG A 171 18.12 -1.32 -7.18
CA ARG A 171 16.69 -1.61 -6.92
C ARG A 171 16.51 -3.12 -6.76
N GLY A 172 15.94 -3.53 -5.64
CA GLY A 172 15.69 -4.94 -5.34
C GLY A 172 15.73 -5.27 -3.86
N SER A 173 15.81 -6.55 -3.57
CA SER A 173 15.91 -7.10 -2.21
C SER A 173 16.43 -8.54 -2.26
N PRO A 174 16.97 -9.09 -1.16
CA PRO A 174 17.41 -10.49 -1.07
C PRO A 174 16.26 -11.48 -1.32
N ASP A 175 16.56 -12.59 -2.01
CA ASP A 175 15.55 -13.60 -2.37
C ASP A 175 15.01 -14.37 -1.15
N LYS A 176 15.76 -14.42 -0.06
CA LYS A 176 15.36 -15.06 1.20
C LYS A 176 14.17 -14.39 1.92
N PHE A 177 13.83 -13.15 1.58
CA PHE A 177 12.72 -12.44 2.21
C PHE A 177 11.37 -12.86 1.62
N SER A 178 10.31 -12.84 2.44
CA SER A 178 8.92 -13.02 1.97
C SER A 178 8.50 -11.85 1.06
N SER A 179 7.45 -12.02 0.26
CA SER A 179 7.00 -11.00 -0.70
C SER A 179 6.66 -9.66 -0.04
N SER A 180 5.99 -9.68 1.11
CA SER A 180 5.64 -8.46 1.85
C SER A 180 6.86 -7.77 2.44
N VAL A 181 7.83 -8.54 2.97
CA VAL A 181 9.11 -8.01 3.45
C VAL A 181 9.92 -7.43 2.29
N LYS A 182 10.04 -8.14 1.16
CA LYS A 182 10.69 -7.63 -0.07
C LYS A 182 10.09 -6.30 -0.50
N ALA A 183 8.76 -6.22 -0.54
CA ALA A 183 8.04 -5.01 -0.92
C ALA A 183 8.33 -3.83 0.02
N HIS A 184 8.37 -4.06 1.34
CA HIS A 184 8.65 -3.04 2.35
C HIS A 184 10.10 -2.52 2.26
N VAL A 185 11.09 -3.43 2.26
CA VAL A 185 12.50 -3.01 2.28
C VAL A 185 12.97 -2.38 0.97
N ALA A 186 12.35 -2.74 -0.16
CA ALA A 186 12.62 -2.15 -1.48
C ALA A 186 11.79 -0.89 -1.76
N ASN A 187 10.88 -0.50 -0.86
CA ASN A 187 10.07 0.72 -1.03
C ASN A 187 10.96 1.96 -0.99
N THR A 188 10.75 2.88 -1.95
CA THR A 188 11.59 4.09 -2.09
C THR A 188 11.64 4.90 -0.80
N THR A 189 10.51 5.08 -0.11
CA THR A 189 10.47 5.85 1.14
C THR A 189 11.27 5.17 2.25
N THR A 190 11.23 3.83 2.33
CA THR A 190 12.04 3.05 3.28
C THR A 190 13.54 3.24 3.01
N ILE A 191 13.95 3.16 1.74
CA ILE A 191 15.36 3.39 1.34
C ILE A 191 15.80 4.82 1.67
N LEU A 192 15.00 5.84 1.32
CA LEU A 192 15.31 7.25 1.62
C LEU A 192 15.41 7.50 3.14
N LYS A 193 14.51 6.91 3.92
CA LYS A 193 14.53 6.97 5.39
C LYS A 193 15.82 6.36 5.95
N THR A 194 16.16 5.15 5.52
CA THR A 194 17.37 4.45 5.97
C THR A 194 18.61 5.23 5.59
N ALA A 195 18.71 5.71 4.35
CA ALA A 195 19.80 6.56 3.88
C ALA A 195 19.99 7.83 4.73
N ALA A 196 18.88 8.53 5.04
CA ALA A 196 18.91 9.71 5.89
C ALA A 196 19.37 9.40 7.32
N GLN A 197 18.95 8.27 7.89
CA GLN A 197 19.38 7.82 9.23
C GLN A 197 20.88 7.53 9.31
N HIS A 198 21.48 7.07 8.20
CA HIS A 198 22.92 6.87 8.08
C HIS A 198 23.67 8.13 7.60
N GLY A 199 22.97 9.25 7.41
CA GLY A 199 23.58 10.55 7.12
C GLY A 199 23.97 10.78 5.66
N ALA A 200 23.49 9.96 4.71
CA ALA A 200 23.67 10.21 3.29
C ALA A 200 23.07 11.55 2.86
N MET A 201 23.69 12.24 1.89
CA MET A 201 23.21 13.52 1.38
C MET A 201 22.34 13.39 0.14
N GLY A 202 22.44 12.29 -0.59
CA GLY A 202 21.67 12.04 -1.81
C GLY A 202 21.60 10.55 -2.10
N VAL A 203 20.55 10.15 -2.83
CA VAL A 203 20.28 8.74 -3.18
C VAL A 203 20.09 8.59 -4.67
N ILE A 204 20.82 7.64 -5.25
CA ILE A 204 20.66 7.17 -6.62
C ILE A 204 20.22 5.72 -6.54
N MET A 205 19.00 5.43 -6.99
CA MET A 205 18.46 4.08 -7.05
C MET A 205 18.46 3.59 -8.49
N ALA A 206 19.37 2.69 -8.81
CA ALA A 206 19.56 2.19 -10.18
C ALA A 206 18.94 0.80 -10.36
N SER A 207 18.40 0.55 -11.56
CA SER A 207 17.94 -0.78 -11.95
C SER A 207 19.11 -1.77 -11.99
N ALA A 208 18.94 -2.97 -11.41
CA ALA A 208 19.86 -4.09 -11.60
C ALA A 208 19.60 -4.84 -12.92
N ASP A 209 18.44 -4.60 -13.55
CA ASP A 209 18.01 -5.25 -14.79
C ASP A 209 18.38 -4.38 -16.00
N SER A 210 19.25 -4.90 -16.86
CA SER A 210 19.69 -4.26 -18.10
C SER A 210 18.60 -4.20 -19.19
N THR A 211 17.51 -4.96 -19.04
CA THR A 211 16.39 -4.96 -20.00
C THR A 211 15.42 -3.80 -19.78
N VAL A 212 15.46 -3.14 -18.61
CA VAL A 212 14.64 -1.95 -18.32
C VAL A 212 15.07 -0.80 -19.22
N LYS A 213 14.23 -0.48 -20.21
CA LYS A 213 14.51 0.58 -21.20
C LYS A 213 13.95 1.94 -20.80
N THR A 214 12.86 1.96 -20.02
CA THR A 214 12.16 3.18 -19.62
C THR A 214 12.14 3.35 -18.12
N LEU A 215 12.30 4.57 -17.66
CA LEU A 215 12.11 4.98 -16.27
C LEU A 215 10.67 5.53 -16.10
N THR A 216 10.22 5.61 -14.85
CA THR A 216 8.93 6.21 -14.54
C THR A 216 8.85 7.64 -15.07
N ASN A 217 7.82 7.93 -15.85
CA ASN A 217 7.60 9.28 -16.37
C ASN A 217 6.99 10.16 -15.28
N ILE A 218 7.77 11.13 -14.80
CA ILE A 218 7.33 12.13 -13.82
C ILE A 218 7.24 13.55 -14.41
N SER A 219 7.19 13.68 -15.73
CA SER A 219 7.12 14.99 -16.39
C SER A 219 5.88 15.81 -16.01
N LYS A 220 4.80 15.13 -15.62
CA LYS A 220 3.58 15.76 -15.09
C LYS A 220 3.71 16.24 -13.63
N GLY A 221 4.85 16.00 -12.98
CA GLY A 221 5.14 16.35 -11.60
C GLY A 221 4.93 15.19 -10.61
N VAL A 222 5.41 15.40 -9.39
CA VAL A 222 5.29 14.48 -8.26
C VAL A 222 4.60 15.21 -7.12
N TYR A 223 3.68 14.52 -6.45
CA TYR A 223 2.90 15.12 -5.38
C TYR A 223 3.46 14.75 -4.00
N SER A 224 3.30 15.67 -3.07
CA SER A 224 3.59 15.49 -1.64
C SER A 224 2.49 16.17 -0.82
N VAL A 225 2.25 15.71 0.41
CA VAL A 225 1.37 16.40 1.36
C VAL A 225 2.20 17.36 2.18
N MET A 226 1.75 18.59 2.28
CA MET A 226 2.34 19.63 3.13
C MET A 226 1.54 19.79 4.43
N ASP A 227 2.23 19.86 5.56
CA ASP A 227 1.59 20.17 6.82
C ASP A 227 1.22 21.68 6.92
N ASN A 228 0.59 22.07 8.03
CA ASN A 228 0.20 23.47 8.28
C ASN A 228 1.40 24.42 8.51
N LYS A 229 2.62 23.87 8.67
CA LYS A 229 3.86 24.64 8.86
C LYS A 229 4.67 24.72 7.57
N GLY A 230 4.16 24.18 6.46
CA GLY A 230 4.85 24.13 5.18
C GLY A 230 5.94 23.06 5.08
N LYS A 231 5.96 22.09 6.00
CA LYS A 231 6.85 20.93 5.93
C LYS A 231 6.17 19.79 5.19
N VAL A 232 6.96 18.92 4.58
CA VAL A 232 6.45 17.69 3.97
C VAL A 232 6.00 16.73 5.06
N ALA A 233 4.72 16.37 5.04
CA ALA A 233 4.13 15.37 5.92
C ALA A 233 4.18 13.97 5.30
N VAL A 234 3.93 13.87 3.97
CA VAL A 234 3.96 12.61 3.22
C VAL A 234 4.55 12.85 1.85
N SER A 235 5.45 11.99 1.41
CA SER A 235 5.98 11.97 0.03
C SER A 235 6.54 10.59 -0.30
N ARG A 236 6.44 10.17 -1.56
CA ARG A 236 7.11 8.95 -2.07
C ARG A 236 8.53 9.17 -2.57
N SER A 237 8.94 10.42 -2.76
CA SER A 237 10.24 10.78 -3.35
C SER A 237 11.10 11.69 -2.48
N TYR A 238 10.63 11.99 -1.29
CA TYR A 238 11.31 12.84 -0.31
C TYR A 238 11.07 12.31 1.09
N TYR A 239 12.11 12.33 1.94
CA TYR A 239 11.98 11.92 3.34
C TYR A 239 12.28 13.07 4.30
N SER A 240 13.43 13.74 4.14
CA SER A 240 13.87 14.84 5.00
C SER A 240 14.88 15.72 4.28
N GLU A 241 15.19 16.86 4.85
CA GLU A 241 16.21 17.82 4.35
C GLU A 241 17.62 17.19 4.28
N GLN A 242 17.89 16.13 5.04
CA GLN A 242 19.15 15.38 4.97
C GLN A 242 19.41 14.81 3.56
N ILE A 243 18.34 14.33 2.89
CA ILE A 243 18.44 13.85 1.50
C ILE A 243 18.10 15.01 0.56
N GLN A 244 19.13 15.65 0.01
CA GLN A 244 18.97 16.83 -0.85
C GLN A 244 18.33 16.47 -2.21
N PHE A 245 18.63 15.27 -2.75
CA PHE A 245 18.08 14.81 -4.02
C PHE A 245 17.87 13.29 -4.05
N PHE A 246 16.94 12.89 -4.89
CA PHE A 246 16.68 11.49 -5.25
C PHE A 246 16.67 11.33 -6.78
N ILE A 247 17.40 10.32 -7.25
CA ILE A 247 17.51 9.96 -8.67
C ILE A 247 17.14 8.50 -8.85
N SER A 248 16.23 8.23 -9.80
CA SER A 248 16.03 6.89 -10.36
C SER A 248 16.86 6.74 -11.63
N ALA A 249 17.58 5.63 -11.78
CA ALA A 249 18.51 5.44 -12.89
C ALA A 249 18.36 4.06 -13.54
N LYS A 250 18.79 3.96 -14.80
CA LYS A 250 18.92 2.70 -15.53
C LYS A 250 20.17 1.94 -15.11
N TYR A 251 20.26 0.69 -15.54
CA TYR A 251 21.44 -0.16 -15.36
C TYR A 251 22.73 0.44 -15.94
N SER A 252 22.63 1.25 -17.01
CA SER A 252 23.79 1.94 -17.62
C SER A 252 24.56 2.79 -16.63
N LEU A 253 23.86 3.53 -15.75
CA LEU A 253 24.49 4.33 -14.70
C LEU A 253 25.17 3.43 -13.65
N LEU A 254 24.48 2.37 -13.22
CA LEU A 254 25.07 1.38 -12.29
C LEU A 254 26.37 0.79 -12.85
N LYS A 255 26.35 0.39 -14.13
CA LYS A 255 27.50 -0.16 -14.83
C LYS A 255 28.66 0.85 -14.96
N ALA A 256 28.36 2.14 -15.12
CA ALA A 256 29.39 3.19 -15.16
C ALA A 256 30.20 3.27 -13.87
N PHE A 257 29.58 3.03 -12.72
CA PHE A 257 30.25 2.99 -11.42
C PHE A 257 30.89 1.64 -11.08
N LEU A 258 30.21 0.53 -11.34
CA LEU A 258 30.62 -0.81 -10.90
C LEU A 258 31.38 -1.61 -11.97
N GLY A 259 31.39 -1.13 -13.21
CA GLY A 259 32.08 -1.79 -14.33
C GLY A 259 31.57 -3.22 -14.58
N LYS A 260 32.49 -4.14 -14.82
CA LYS A 260 32.18 -5.57 -15.08
C LYS A 260 31.65 -6.29 -13.83
N ALA A 261 31.88 -5.77 -12.62
CA ALA A 261 31.46 -6.40 -11.37
C ALA A 261 29.94 -6.26 -11.10
N ALA A 262 29.23 -5.38 -11.81
CA ALA A 262 27.81 -5.09 -11.55
C ALA A 262 26.93 -6.34 -11.49
N GLN A 263 27.11 -7.31 -12.41
CA GLN A 263 26.29 -8.53 -12.44
C GLN A 263 26.63 -9.50 -11.29
N SER A 264 27.90 -9.68 -10.98
CA SER A 264 28.31 -10.57 -9.87
C SER A 264 27.88 -10.00 -8.53
N ILE A 265 27.95 -8.68 -8.35
CA ILE A 265 27.44 -7.98 -7.16
C ILE A 265 25.91 -8.17 -7.06
N ALA A 266 25.18 -7.97 -8.14
CA ALA A 266 23.73 -8.17 -8.15
C ALA A 266 23.34 -9.60 -7.72
N GLN A 267 24.08 -10.61 -8.16
CA GLN A 267 23.85 -11.99 -7.73
C GLN A 267 24.17 -12.21 -6.24
N GLN A 268 25.27 -11.67 -5.73
CA GLN A 268 25.60 -11.75 -4.30
C GLN A 268 24.52 -11.13 -3.42
N LEU A 269 24.00 -9.97 -3.81
CA LEU A 269 22.91 -9.30 -3.10
C LEU A 269 21.62 -10.13 -3.11
N LYS A 270 21.27 -10.75 -4.24
CA LYS A 270 20.13 -11.67 -4.33
C LYS A 270 20.28 -12.86 -3.39
N ASP A 271 21.48 -13.40 -3.29
CA ASP A 271 21.82 -14.51 -2.39
C ASP A 271 21.83 -14.10 -0.91
N GLY A 272 21.50 -12.83 -0.61
CA GLY A 272 21.43 -12.30 0.74
C GLY A 272 22.79 -11.99 1.36
N LYS A 273 23.82 -11.74 0.54
CA LYS A 273 25.16 -11.33 0.97
C LYS A 273 25.30 -9.82 0.75
N PRO A 274 25.31 -8.99 1.81
CA PRO A 274 25.52 -7.55 1.70
C PRO A 274 26.87 -7.25 1.01
N HIS A 275 26.87 -6.24 0.16
CA HIS A 275 28.08 -5.85 -0.56
C HIS A 275 28.08 -4.33 -0.74
N SER A 276 28.92 -3.65 0.06
CA SER A 276 28.99 -2.18 0.09
C SER A 276 30.43 -1.72 0.20
N PHE A 277 30.77 -0.63 -0.48
CA PHE A 277 32.12 -0.05 -0.51
C PHE A 277 32.11 1.41 -0.95
N ALA A 278 33.11 2.17 -0.50
CA ALA A 278 33.37 3.50 -1.03
C ALA A 278 33.90 3.40 -2.47
N ILE A 279 33.47 4.27 -3.35
CA ILE A 279 33.96 4.33 -4.72
C ILE A 279 35.03 5.40 -4.77
N ASP A 280 36.30 5.00 -4.50
CA ASP A 280 37.41 5.92 -4.37
C ASP A 280 37.67 6.70 -5.68
N GLY A 281 38.04 7.98 -5.52
CA GLY A 281 38.39 8.88 -6.61
C GLY A 281 37.22 9.21 -7.55
N ARG A 282 35.99 8.80 -7.23
CA ARG A 282 34.81 9.11 -8.05
C ARG A 282 33.78 9.92 -7.29
N GLY A 283 33.24 10.92 -7.97
CA GLY A 283 32.22 11.78 -7.43
C GLY A 283 31.08 12.00 -8.43
N MET A 284 30.07 12.69 -7.97
CA MET A 284 28.95 13.12 -8.80
C MET A 284 28.51 14.51 -8.38
N SER A 285 28.04 15.31 -9.34
CA SER A 285 27.31 16.54 -9.07
C SER A 285 25.94 16.49 -9.71
N VAL A 286 24.98 17.12 -9.03
CA VAL A 286 23.59 17.20 -9.46
C VAL A 286 23.10 18.62 -9.29
N SER A 287 22.53 19.19 -10.34
CA SER A 287 21.88 20.51 -10.27
C SER A 287 20.53 20.47 -10.97
N TYR A 288 19.53 21.12 -10.38
CA TYR A 288 18.21 21.29 -10.97
C TYR A 288 17.40 22.35 -10.22
N THR A 289 16.29 22.78 -10.83
CA THR A 289 15.31 23.65 -10.17
C THR A 289 13.96 22.94 -10.07
N SER A 290 13.17 23.30 -9.05
CA SER A 290 11.81 22.79 -8.85
C SER A 290 10.81 23.92 -8.87
N THR A 291 9.70 23.75 -9.59
CA THR A 291 8.51 24.63 -9.51
C THR A 291 7.39 23.92 -8.80
N TYR A 292 6.50 24.69 -8.17
CA TYR A 292 5.44 24.17 -7.31
C TYR A 292 4.06 24.67 -7.73
N GLN A 293 3.08 23.77 -7.57
CA GLN A 293 1.67 24.11 -7.64
C GLN A 293 0.97 23.47 -6.43
N ASP A 294 0.38 24.29 -5.57
CA ASP A 294 -0.36 23.81 -4.41
C ASP A 294 -1.85 23.67 -4.74
N LEU A 295 -2.48 22.64 -4.21
CA LEU A 295 -3.91 22.37 -4.33
C LEU A 295 -4.46 21.75 -3.05
N ILE A 296 -5.77 21.88 -2.83
CA ILE A 296 -6.46 21.32 -1.67
C ILE A 296 -7.30 20.13 -2.12
N SER A 297 -7.21 19.06 -1.35
CA SER A 297 -8.11 17.90 -1.45
C SER A 297 -8.56 17.48 -0.05
N TYR A 298 -9.37 16.43 0.05
CA TYR A 298 -9.99 16.05 1.30
C TYR A 298 -10.03 14.53 1.48
N ASN A 299 -9.69 14.06 2.69
CA ASN A 299 -10.16 12.77 3.18
C ASN A 299 -11.54 12.96 3.82
N ILE A 300 -12.40 11.96 3.72
CA ILE A 300 -13.73 11.95 4.33
C ILE A 300 -13.73 10.95 5.48
N ILE A 301 -14.11 11.40 6.69
CA ILE A 301 -14.09 10.58 7.89
C ILE A 301 -15.46 10.55 8.54
N GLY A 302 -16.06 9.34 8.57
CA GLY A 302 -17.27 9.04 9.30
C GLY A 302 -16.98 8.16 10.51
N LYS A 303 -17.83 8.27 11.55
CA LYS A 303 -17.72 7.48 12.78
C LYS A 303 -19.05 6.83 13.14
N ILE A 304 -18.99 5.55 13.49
CA ILE A 304 -20.09 4.82 14.12
C ILE A 304 -19.64 4.49 15.54
N PRO A 305 -20.25 5.09 16.58
CA PRO A 305 -19.84 4.88 17.97
C PRO A 305 -20.01 3.44 18.42
N GLY A 306 -19.04 2.91 19.15
CA GLY A 306 -19.11 1.62 19.80
C GLY A 306 -20.01 1.63 21.03
N SER A 307 -20.41 0.44 21.50
CA SER A 307 -21.32 0.25 22.63
C SER A 307 -20.62 0.07 23.99
N ASP A 308 -19.36 -0.38 24.00
CA ASP A 308 -18.64 -0.61 25.25
C ASP A 308 -18.08 0.68 25.84
N PRO A 309 -18.28 0.99 27.13
CA PRO A 309 -17.84 2.25 27.74
C PRO A 309 -16.33 2.51 27.65
N LYS A 310 -15.50 1.44 27.65
CA LYS A 310 -14.03 1.54 27.58
C LYS A 310 -13.55 1.41 26.14
N LEU A 311 -14.01 0.37 25.42
CA LEU A 311 -13.51 0.04 24.10
C LEU A 311 -14.03 0.99 23.00
N LYS A 312 -15.14 1.70 23.19
CA LYS A 312 -15.64 2.70 22.23
C LYS A 312 -14.67 3.85 21.95
N LYS A 313 -13.62 4.00 22.76
CA LYS A 313 -12.53 4.95 22.53
C LYS A 313 -11.44 4.41 21.60
N GLN A 314 -11.54 3.14 21.18
CA GLN A 314 -10.68 2.49 20.20
C GLN A 314 -11.45 2.34 18.89
N TYR A 315 -10.71 2.39 17.78
CA TYR A 315 -11.32 2.44 16.46
C TYR A 315 -10.78 1.31 15.57
N VAL A 316 -11.69 0.61 14.90
CA VAL A 316 -11.38 -0.18 13.72
C VAL A 316 -11.67 0.71 12.51
N VAL A 317 -10.69 0.85 11.64
CA VAL A 317 -10.80 1.63 10.42
C VAL A 317 -11.24 0.72 9.28
N HIS A 318 -12.18 1.17 8.46
CA HIS A 318 -12.40 0.66 7.11
C HIS A 318 -12.05 1.78 6.16
N SER A 319 -11.12 1.55 5.25
CA SER A 319 -10.62 2.54 4.31
C SER A 319 -10.87 2.15 2.85
N ALA A 320 -10.95 3.15 1.98
CA ALA A 320 -10.94 3.03 0.53
C ALA A 320 -10.52 4.38 -0.07
N HIS A 321 -9.78 4.41 -1.19
CA HIS A 321 -9.54 5.67 -1.87
C HIS A 321 -10.72 6.07 -2.75
N LEU A 322 -10.98 7.37 -2.83
CA LEU A 322 -12.09 7.95 -3.57
C LEU A 322 -11.64 8.55 -4.90
N ASP A 323 -10.37 8.92 -5.00
CA ASP A 323 -9.78 9.52 -6.20
C ASP A 323 -9.53 8.51 -7.31
N HIS A 324 -9.29 9.04 -8.51
CA HIS A 324 -8.71 8.32 -9.63
C HIS A 324 -7.93 9.29 -10.54
N LEU A 325 -7.53 8.84 -11.73
CA LEU A 325 -6.52 9.50 -12.57
C LEU A 325 -6.98 10.78 -13.28
N GLY A 326 -8.28 11.04 -13.32
CA GLY A 326 -8.81 12.24 -13.97
C GLY A 326 -8.87 12.12 -15.50
N ILE A 327 -8.53 13.23 -16.20
CA ILE A 327 -8.43 13.27 -17.65
C ILE A 327 -6.99 12.96 -18.04
N GLY A 328 -6.81 11.97 -18.91
CA GLY A 328 -5.51 11.49 -19.33
C GLY A 328 -5.31 11.47 -20.85
N VAL A 329 -4.32 10.68 -21.29
CA VAL A 329 -4.08 10.43 -22.72
C VAL A 329 -5.26 9.62 -23.29
N PRO A 330 -5.86 10.04 -24.42
CA PRO A 330 -6.97 9.30 -25.00
C PRO A 330 -6.59 7.86 -25.39
N VAL A 331 -7.46 6.92 -25.04
CA VAL A 331 -7.38 5.51 -25.46
C VAL A 331 -8.66 5.17 -26.20
N GLN A 332 -8.55 4.82 -27.49
CA GLN A 332 -9.71 4.57 -28.37
C GLN A 332 -10.70 5.75 -28.43
N GLY A 333 -10.19 6.98 -28.35
CA GLY A 333 -11.00 8.21 -28.43
C GLY A 333 -11.55 8.71 -27.09
N ASP A 334 -11.45 7.95 -26.01
CA ASP A 334 -11.87 8.35 -24.67
C ASP A 334 -10.67 8.77 -23.81
N SER A 335 -10.81 9.89 -23.08
CA SER A 335 -9.78 10.48 -22.21
C SER A 335 -10.17 10.56 -20.74
N ILE A 336 -11.41 10.20 -20.38
CA ILE A 336 -11.90 10.22 -19.00
C ILE A 336 -11.61 8.88 -18.36
N TYR A 337 -10.75 8.86 -17.35
CA TYR A 337 -10.41 7.66 -16.60
C TYR A 337 -11.43 7.51 -15.45
N ASN A 338 -12.53 6.79 -15.71
CA ASN A 338 -13.67 6.72 -14.79
C ASN A 338 -13.38 5.91 -13.52
N GLY A 339 -12.49 4.92 -13.56
CA GLY A 339 -12.06 4.14 -12.41
C GLY A 339 -13.20 3.39 -11.72
N ALA A 340 -13.86 2.48 -12.45
CA ALA A 340 -15.01 1.76 -11.94
C ALA A 340 -14.61 0.63 -10.98
N HIS A 341 -13.66 -0.20 -11.38
CA HIS A 341 -13.04 -1.16 -10.48
C HIS A 341 -12.03 -0.46 -9.55
N ASP A 342 -11.32 0.56 -10.06
CA ASP A 342 -10.29 1.33 -9.37
C ASP A 342 -10.73 2.79 -9.12
N ASN A 343 -11.29 3.16 -7.99
CA ASN A 343 -11.76 2.31 -6.89
C ASN A 343 -13.21 2.65 -6.51
N ALA A 344 -14.06 2.98 -7.51
CA ALA A 344 -15.48 3.20 -7.24
C ALA A 344 -16.12 1.94 -6.61
N SER A 345 -15.65 0.74 -7.00
CA SER A 345 -16.12 -0.54 -6.45
C SER A 345 -15.75 -0.72 -4.99
N GLY A 346 -14.57 -0.27 -4.57
CA GLY A 346 -14.14 -0.27 -3.17
C GLY A 346 -14.93 0.73 -2.33
N VAL A 347 -15.15 1.94 -2.84
CA VAL A 347 -15.98 2.96 -2.18
C VAL A 347 -17.41 2.47 -2.01
N ALA A 348 -18.02 1.88 -3.04
CA ALA A 348 -19.37 1.31 -2.97
C ALA A 348 -19.44 0.17 -1.94
N SER A 349 -18.42 -0.70 -1.89
CA SER A 349 -18.31 -1.75 -0.87
C SER A 349 -18.21 -1.15 0.54
N LEU A 350 -17.43 -0.10 0.73
CA LEU A 350 -17.28 0.60 2.01
C LEU A 350 -18.59 1.28 2.46
N LEU A 351 -19.37 1.84 1.53
CA LEU A 351 -20.72 2.36 1.82
C LEU A 351 -21.66 1.22 2.26
N GLY A 352 -21.58 0.04 1.62
CA GLY A 352 -22.30 -1.16 2.03
C GLY A 352 -21.91 -1.61 3.45
N ILE A 353 -20.63 -1.61 3.78
CA ILE A 353 -20.10 -1.91 5.13
C ILE A 353 -20.65 -0.91 6.16
N ALA A 354 -20.60 0.39 5.85
CA ALA A 354 -21.17 1.43 6.71
C ALA A 354 -22.67 1.22 6.96
N LYS A 355 -23.42 0.81 5.92
CA LYS A 355 -24.85 0.49 6.01
C LYS A 355 -25.09 -0.66 7.00
N VAL A 356 -24.32 -1.73 6.94
CA VAL A 356 -24.45 -2.86 7.91
C VAL A 356 -24.27 -2.37 9.33
N TYR A 357 -23.20 -1.65 9.63
CA TYR A 357 -22.95 -1.09 10.96
C TYR A 357 -24.08 -0.13 11.40
N ALA A 358 -24.59 0.69 10.48
CA ALA A 358 -25.68 1.61 10.78
C ALA A 358 -26.99 0.89 11.16
N HIS A 359 -27.30 -0.24 10.52
CA HIS A 359 -28.50 -1.03 10.77
C HIS A 359 -28.40 -2.00 11.96
N MET A 360 -27.21 -2.17 12.55
CA MET A 360 -27.07 -2.99 13.74
C MET A 360 -27.85 -2.41 14.92
N LYS A 361 -28.72 -3.22 15.54
CA LYS A 361 -29.45 -2.85 16.76
C LYS A 361 -28.50 -2.61 17.95
N VAL A 362 -27.50 -3.47 18.11
CA VAL A 362 -26.44 -3.33 19.10
C VAL A 362 -25.14 -3.10 18.34
N LYS A 363 -24.56 -1.94 18.52
CA LYS A 363 -23.27 -1.57 17.89
C LYS A 363 -22.13 -2.46 18.42
N PRO A 364 -21.03 -2.65 17.67
CA PRO A 364 -19.87 -3.37 18.17
C PRO A 364 -19.26 -2.67 19.38
N LYS A 365 -18.41 -3.36 20.13
CA LYS A 365 -17.79 -2.80 21.34
C LYS A 365 -16.91 -1.60 21.03
N ARG A 366 -16.01 -1.73 20.02
CA ARG A 366 -15.19 -0.62 19.51
C ARG A 366 -15.98 0.23 18.53
N SER A 367 -15.60 1.47 18.42
CA SER A 367 -16.09 2.37 17.37
C SER A 367 -15.51 1.99 16.01
N ILE A 368 -16.23 2.35 14.95
CA ILE A 368 -15.80 2.16 13.57
C ILE A 368 -15.49 3.52 12.97
N LEU A 369 -14.39 3.65 12.25
CA LEU A 369 -14.14 4.75 11.33
C LEU A 369 -14.37 4.27 9.91
N VAL A 370 -15.10 5.04 9.15
CA VAL A 370 -15.30 4.90 7.70
C VAL A 370 -14.48 6.01 7.07
N VAL A 371 -13.40 5.65 6.40
CA VAL A 371 -12.41 6.61 5.91
C VAL A 371 -12.27 6.47 4.40
N MET A 372 -12.65 7.50 3.66
CA MET A 372 -12.41 7.58 2.23
C MET A 372 -11.27 8.57 2.00
N VAL A 373 -10.16 8.08 1.43
CA VAL A 373 -8.95 8.87 1.30
C VAL A 373 -8.79 9.46 -0.10
N THR A 374 -7.96 10.48 -0.22
CA THR A 374 -7.59 11.16 -1.46
C THR A 374 -6.15 10.89 -1.85
N GLY A 375 -5.82 10.94 -3.14
CA GLY A 375 -4.45 10.91 -3.62
C GLY A 375 -3.73 9.58 -3.43
N GLU A 376 -4.46 8.47 -3.45
CA GLU A 376 -3.88 7.13 -3.54
C GLU A 376 -3.07 7.01 -4.82
N GLU A 377 -3.66 7.39 -5.96
CA GLU A 377 -3.07 7.37 -7.30
C GLU A 377 -1.84 8.29 -7.45
N MET A 378 -1.69 9.22 -6.52
CA MET A 378 -0.54 10.12 -6.42
C MET A 378 0.53 9.62 -5.45
N GLY A 379 0.30 8.45 -4.82
CA GLY A 379 1.26 7.81 -3.92
C GLY A 379 0.82 7.63 -2.48
N ASP A 380 -0.40 7.11 -2.24
CA ASP A 380 -0.99 6.84 -0.92
C ASP A 380 -0.96 8.10 -0.01
N LEU A 381 -1.14 9.30 -0.61
CA LEU A 381 -0.87 10.56 0.08
C LEU A 381 -1.88 10.85 1.18
N GLY A 382 -3.16 10.67 0.89
CA GLY A 382 -4.24 10.93 1.85
C GLY A 382 -4.26 9.93 3.00
N SER A 383 -4.07 8.65 2.71
CA SER A 383 -3.96 7.62 3.75
C SER A 383 -2.71 7.80 4.61
N GLY A 384 -1.57 8.13 3.98
CA GLY A 384 -0.34 8.45 4.71
C GLY A 384 -0.52 9.64 5.65
N TYR A 385 -1.23 10.67 5.18
CA TYR A 385 -1.54 11.82 6.01
C TYR A 385 -2.51 11.46 7.14
N PHE A 386 -3.59 10.72 6.86
CA PHE A 386 -4.53 10.29 7.89
C PHE A 386 -3.89 9.37 8.93
N ALA A 387 -3.10 8.39 8.51
CA ALA A 387 -2.46 7.46 9.44
C ALA A 387 -1.45 8.16 10.37
N GLY A 388 -0.70 9.14 9.87
CA GLY A 388 0.26 9.93 10.66
C GLY A 388 -0.36 11.10 11.45
N HIS A 389 -1.46 11.67 10.96
CA HIS A 389 -2.12 12.87 11.52
C HIS A 389 -3.65 12.66 11.59
N PRO A 390 -4.13 11.61 12.26
CA PRO A 390 -5.55 11.29 12.27
C PRO A 390 -6.37 12.33 13.04
N THR A 391 -7.67 12.38 12.73
CA THR A 391 -8.65 13.23 13.43
C THR A 391 -9.11 12.63 14.78
N VAL A 392 -8.62 11.45 15.11
CA VAL A 392 -8.77 10.76 16.40
C VAL A 392 -7.39 10.52 17.03
N PRO A 393 -7.26 10.22 18.33
CA PRO A 393 -5.94 9.92 18.90
C PRO A 393 -5.24 8.77 18.17
N VAL A 394 -3.99 8.95 17.71
CA VAL A 394 -3.23 7.97 16.90
C VAL A 394 -3.27 6.57 17.52
N LYS A 395 -2.96 6.47 18.82
CA LYS A 395 -2.92 5.19 19.56
C LYS A 395 -4.29 4.53 19.76
N SER A 396 -5.38 5.18 19.32
CA SER A 396 -6.72 4.63 19.45
C SER A 396 -7.16 3.81 18.22
N MET A 397 -6.49 3.92 17.09
CA MET A 397 -6.71 3.06 15.93
C MET A 397 -6.04 1.70 16.17
N VAL A 398 -6.81 0.62 16.10
CA VAL A 398 -6.34 -0.73 16.46
C VAL A 398 -6.16 -1.64 15.25
N ALA A 399 -6.84 -1.36 14.16
CA ALA A 399 -6.70 -2.06 12.89
C ALA A 399 -7.26 -1.22 11.75
N ASP A 400 -6.80 -1.50 10.53
CA ASP A 400 -7.41 -1.05 9.29
C ASP A 400 -7.77 -2.25 8.39
N VAL A 401 -8.93 -2.16 7.72
CA VAL A 401 -9.36 -3.10 6.67
C VAL A 401 -9.60 -2.29 5.41
N ASN A 402 -8.60 -2.27 4.55
CA ASN A 402 -8.63 -1.52 3.30
C ASN A 402 -9.42 -2.26 2.21
N THR A 403 -10.18 -1.49 1.45
CA THR A 403 -11.01 -1.93 0.34
C THR A 403 -10.58 -1.22 -0.93
N ASP A 404 -9.68 -1.84 -1.67
CA ASP A 404 -9.18 -1.32 -2.93
C ASP A 404 -9.23 -2.43 -3.99
N MET A 405 -9.88 -2.11 -5.11
CA MET A 405 -10.07 -3.01 -6.25
C MET A 405 -10.46 -4.44 -5.81
N PRO A 406 -11.65 -4.65 -5.25
CA PRO A 406 -12.14 -5.99 -4.92
C PRO A 406 -12.17 -6.93 -6.13
N THR A 407 -12.02 -6.37 -7.36
CA THR A 407 -11.96 -7.10 -8.64
C THR A 407 -13.15 -8.06 -8.80
N ILE A 408 -14.36 -7.47 -8.71
CA ILE A 408 -15.64 -8.19 -8.73
C ILE A 408 -16.07 -8.58 -10.15
N ILE A 409 -15.25 -9.38 -10.84
CA ILE A 409 -15.50 -9.86 -12.22
C ILE A 409 -15.94 -11.32 -12.27
N ALA A 410 -15.94 -12.03 -11.16
CA ALA A 410 -16.29 -13.42 -11.02
C ALA A 410 -16.79 -13.72 -9.60
N PRO A 411 -17.48 -14.85 -9.36
CA PRO A 411 -17.93 -15.24 -8.03
C PRO A 411 -16.78 -15.29 -7.00
N LEU A 412 -16.99 -14.70 -5.81
CA LEU A 412 -16.01 -14.68 -4.75
C LEU A 412 -15.97 -16.02 -4.00
N LEU A 413 -15.06 -16.91 -4.40
CA LEU A 413 -14.89 -18.26 -3.85
C LEU A 413 -13.67 -18.38 -2.94
N SER A 414 -12.64 -17.58 -3.20
CA SER A 414 -11.44 -17.51 -2.35
C SER A 414 -10.90 -16.09 -2.30
N ILE A 415 -10.11 -15.82 -1.28
CA ILE A 415 -9.41 -14.55 -1.06
C ILE A 415 -7.97 -14.77 -0.65
N THR A 416 -7.14 -13.76 -0.88
CA THR A 416 -5.91 -13.52 -0.15
C THR A 416 -6.07 -12.27 0.71
N ALA A 417 -5.56 -12.28 1.94
CA ALA A 417 -5.62 -11.14 2.85
C ALA A 417 -4.20 -10.68 3.17
N LEU A 418 -3.70 -9.77 2.32
CA LEU A 418 -2.35 -9.20 2.45
C LEU A 418 -2.24 -8.45 3.79
N GLY A 419 -1.20 -8.76 4.56
CA GLY A 419 -0.98 -8.21 5.91
C GLY A 419 -1.48 -9.11 7.04
N ALA A 420 -2.31 -10.12 6.75
CA ALA A 420 -2.80 -11.07 7.76
C ALA A 420 -1.67 -11.92 8.34
N GLU A 421 -0.65 -12.24 7.54
CA GLU A 421 0.53 -13.02 7.93
C GLU A 421 1.40 -12.31 8.97
N HIS A 422 1.27 -11.00 9.13
CA HIS A 422 2.08 -10.18 10.03
C HIS A 422 1.48 -9.99 11.42
N SER A 423 0.20 -10.29 11.60
CA SER A 423 -0.51 -9.94 12.84
C SER A 423 -1.57 -10.97 13.23
N SER A 424 -2.12 -10.79 14.43
CA SER A 424 -3.24 -11.61 14.93
C SER A 424 -4.54 -11.44 14.11
N LEU A 425 -4.60 -10.53 13.13
CA LEU A 425 -5.76 -10.34 12.23
C LEU A 425 -6.07 -11.56 11.37
N ALA A 426 -5.08 -12.43 11.12
CA ALA A 426 -5.30 -13.71 10.42
C ALA A 426 -6.46 -14.53 11.01
N LYS A 427 -6.64 -14.49 12.35
CA LYS A 427 -7.74 -15.18 13.03
C LYS A 427 -9.10 -14.67 12.56
N GLN A 428 -9.31 -13.36 12.56
CA GLN A 428 -10.58 -12.74 12.18
C GLN A 428 -10.87 -12.94 10.69
N VAL A 429 -9.84 -12.88 9.84
CA VAL A 429 -9.95 -13.19 8.41
C VAL A 429 -10.47 -14.62 8.19
N ASN A 430 -9.82 -15.61 8.83
CA ASN A 430 -10.22 -17.01 8.67
C ASN A 430 -11.63 -17.27 9.18
N GLN A 431 -12.02 -16.69 10.33
CA GLN A 431 -13.37 -16.84 10.88
C GLN A 431 -14.44 -16.24 9.95
N ALA A 432 -14.20 -15.04 9.42
CA ALA A 432 -15.13 -14.36 8.52
C ALA A 432 -15.26 -15.12 7.18
N ALA A 433 -14.15 -15.53 6.59
CA ALA A 433 -14.12 -16.29 5.34
C ALA A 433 -14.84 -17.64 5.49
N THR A 434 -14.54 -18.40 6.53
CA THR A 434 -15.21 -19.69 6.83
C THR A 434 -16.73 -19.51 6.97
N TYR A 435 -17.19 -18.45 7.66
CA TYR A 435 -18.62 -18.18 7.84
C TYR A 435 -19.35 -17.97 6.50
N LEU A 436 -18.69 -17.31 5.53
CA LEU A 436 -19.24 -17.05 4.20
C LEU A 436 -18.95 -18.15 3.17
N GLY A 437 -18.33 -19.26 3.57
CA GLY A 437 -17.92 -20.32 2.65
C GLY A 437 -16.86 -19.86 1.65
N ILE A 438 -15.95 -18.98 2.08
CA ILE A 438 -14.83 -18.46 1.30
C ILE A 438 -13.53 -19.12 1.79
N THR A 439 -12.66 -19.53 0.87
CA THR A 439 -11.34 -20.07 1.21
C THR A 439 -10.33 -18.94 1.32
N VAL A 440 -9.44 -18.99 2.30
CA VAL A 440 -8.27 -18.09 2.38
C VAL A 440 -7.08 -18.79 1.73
N GLU A 441 -6.42 -18.13 0.81
CA GLU A 441 -5.31 -18.65 0.02
C GLU A 441 -4.07 -17.75 0.16
N PRO A 442 -2.86 -18.29 -0.07
CA PRO A 442 -1.67 -17.46 -0.26
C PRO A 442 -1.86 -16.48 -1.43
N ASP A 443 -1.05 -15.40 -1.47
CA ASP A 443 -1.06 -14.48 -2.59
C ASP A 443 -0.72 -15.21 -3.91
N PRO A 444 -1.63 -15.26 -4.89
CA PRO A 444 -1.36 -15.91 -6.18
C PRO A 444 -0.40 -15.09 -7.06
N GLU A 445 -0.13 -13.82 -6.71
CA GLU A 445 0.70 -12.91 -7.50
C GLU A 445 1.79 -12.22 -6.63
N PRO A 446 2.64 -12.97 -5.89
CA PRO A 446 3.58 -12.41 -4.91
C PRO A 446 4.62 -11.47 -5.54
N THR A 447 4.93 -11.63 -6.83
CA THR A 447 5.86 -10.77 -7.56
C THR A 447 5.32 -9.37 -7.82
N GLN A 448 4.02 -9.17 -7.68
CA GLN A 448 3.37 -7.86 -7.83
C GLN A 448 3.58 -6.95 -6.62
N ALA A 449 4.09 -7.45 -5.51
CA ALA A 449 4.34 -6.70 -4.28
C ALA A 449 3.11 -5.92 -3.77
N ARG A 450 1.90 -6.50 -3.93
CA ARG A 450 0.61 -5.83 -3.69
C ARG A 450 0.43 -5.31 -2.26
N PHE A 451 1.16 -5.87 -1.29
CA PHE A 451 1.09 -5.45 0.10
C PHE A 451 1.45 -3.98 0.35
N THR A 452 2.36 -3.41 -0.46
CA THR A 452 2.83 -2.01 -0.29
C THR A 452 2.27 -1.05 -1.32
N ARG A 453 1.19 -1.43 -2.03
CA ARG A 453 0.69 -0.71 -3.21
C ARG A 453 -0.72 -0.17 -3.04
N SER A 454 -1.18 0.01 -1.81
CA SER A 454 -2.45 0.66 -1.49
C SER A 454 -2.47 1.16 -0.04
N ASP A 455 -3.54 1.79 0.36
CA ASP A 455 -3.73 2.60 1.57
C ASP A 455 -3.44 1.88 2.89
N GLN A 456 -3.68 0.54 2.99
CA GLN A 456 -3.37 -0.24 4.20
C GLN A 456 -1.89 -0.10 4.61
N TYR A 457 -0.99 0.04 3.63
CA TYR A 457 0.43 0.16 3.93
C TYR A 457 0.77 1.43 4.71
N SER A 458 0.03 2.49 4.49
CA SER A 458 0.14 3.73 5.28
C SER A 458 -0.13 3.50 6.76
N PHE A 459 -1.09 2.65 7.11
CA PHE A 459 -1.37 2.27 8.50
C PHE A 459 -0.28 1.36 9.06
N VAL A 460 0.20 0.38 8.27
CA VAL A 460 1.28 -0.54 8.66
C VAL A 460 2.54 0.21 9.07
N VAL A 461 3.00 1.16 8.26
CA VAL A 461 4.23 1.94 8.57
C VAL A 461 4.06 2.91 9.73
N ASN A 462 2.83 3.16 10.16
CA ASN A 462 2.49 3.90 11.38
C ASN A 462 2.17 2.97 12.58
N GLY A 463 2.52 1.68 12.50
CA GLY A 463 2.41 0.72 13.60
C GLY A 463 1.00 0.15 13.83
N ILE A 464 0.07 0.33 12.90
CA ILE A 464 -1.30 -0.15 12.97
C ILE A 464 -1.44 -1.40 12.11
N PRO A 465 -1.79 -2.58 12.66
CA PRO A 465 -2.08 -3.77 11.87
C PRO A 465 -3.16 -3.49 10.83
N ALA A 466 -2.89 -3.80 9.56
CA ALA A 466 -3.80 -3.49 8.47
C ALA A 466 -3.87 -4.62 7.44
N LEU A 467 -4.99 -4.69 6.75
CA LEU A 467 -5.31 -5.71 5.75
C LEU A 467 -5.69 -5.07 4.42
N HIS A 468 -5.25 -5.71 3.34
CA HIS A 468 -5.80 -5.51 2.01
C HIS A 468 -6.33 -6.85 1.51
N VAL A 469 -7.66 -6.98 1.44
CA VAL A 469 -8.31 -8.21 1.00
C VAL A 469 -8.50 -8.19 -0.50
N LYS A 470 -7.92 -9.18 -1.18
CA LYS A 470 -8.01 -9.36 -2.64
C LYS A 470 -8.65 -10.71 -2.95
N TYR A 471 -9.05 -10.91 -4.20
CA TYR A 471 -9.48 -12.23 -4.68
C TYR A 471 -8.36 -13.27 -4.55
N GLY A 472 -8.73 -14.54 -4.33
CA GLY A 472 -7.83 -15.68 -4.44
C GLY A 472 -7.85 -16.26 -5.85
N ASN A 473 -7.52 -17.55 -5.99
CA ASN A 473 -7.37 -18.17 -7.31
C ASN A 473 -8.50 -19.14 -7.69
N LYS A 474 -9.47 -19.41 -6.77
CA LYS A 474 -10.57 -20.34 -7.06
C LYS A 474 -11.52 -19.85 -8.13
N THR A 475 -11.92 -20.77 -9.02
CA THR A 475 -12.91 -20.56 -10.07
C THR A 475 -14.07 -21.56 -9.93
N ALA A 476 -15.24 -21.21 -10.45
CA ALA A 476 -16.44 -22.05 -10.34
C ALA A 476 -16.32 -23.38 -11.13
N ASP A 477 -15.48 -23.41 -12.15
CA ASP A 477 -15.18 -24.60 -12.95
C ASP A 477 -14.12 -25.55 -12.32
N GLY A 478 -13.59 -25.15 -11.15
CA GLY A 478 -12.59 -25.93 -10.40
C GLY A 478 -11.16 -25.87 -10.95
N LYS A 479 -10.88 -25.10 -12.00
CA LYS A 479 -9.51 -24.95 -12.54
C LYS A 479 -8.61 -24.13 -11.63
N ASN A 480 -9.19 -23.28 -10.77
CA ASN A 480 -8.48 -22.47 -9.80
C ASN A 480 -7.39 -21.59 -10.43
N ASN A 481 -7.74 -20.90 -11.50
CA ASN A 481 -6.86 -20.06 -12.30
C ASN A 481 -7.38 -18.62 -12.48
N LEU A 482 -8.08 -18.08 -11.48
CA LEU A 482 -8.66 -16.74 -11.58
C LEU A 482 -7.61 -15.66 -11.86
N ALA A 483 -6.39 -15.78 -11.32
CA ALA A 483 -5.30 -14.85 -11.61
C ALA A 483 -4.96 -14.79 -13.11
N GLU A 484 -5.02 -15.92 -13.82
CA GLU A 484 -4.80 -15.96 -15.27
C GLU A 484 -5.93 -15.27 -16.05
N ILE A 485 -7.16 -15.30 -15.52
CA ILE A 485 -8.33 -14.60 -16.09
C ILE A 485 -8.24 -13.10 -15.82
N VAL A 486 -7.80 -12.72 -14.62
CA VAL A 486 -7.66 -11.33 -14.21
C VAL A 486 -6.51 -10.63 -14.94
N ALA A 487 -5.41 -11.31 -15.24
CA ALA A 487 -4.24 -10.68 -15.87
C ALA A 487 -4.56 -10.02 -17.22
N PRO A 488 -5.20 -10.67 -18.22
CA PRO A 488 -5.60 -10.02 -19.47
C PRO A 488 -6.71 -8.97 -19.28
N TRP A 489 -7.64 -9.19 -18.34
CA TRP A 489 -8.64 -8.20 -17.97
C TRP A 489 -7.94 -6.93 -17.45
N ARG A 490 -6.99 -7.06 -16.50
CA ARG A 490 -6.23 -5.94 -15.94
C ARG A 490 -5.43 -5.21 -17.03
N ALA A 491 -4.78 -5.91 -17.94
CA ALA A 491 -4.06 -5.31 -19.05
C ALA A 491 -4.96 -4.46 -19.96
N LYS A 492 -6.25 -4.80 -20.06
CA LYS A 492 -7.24 -4.10 -20.88
C LYS A 492 -7.88 -2.89 -20.17
N TYR A 493 -8.12 -2.97 -18.85
CA TYR A 493 -8.96 -2.01 -18.13
C TYR A 493 -8.20 -1.17 -17.12
N TYR A 494 -7.22 -1.75 -16.39
CA TYR A 494 -6.56 -1.06 -15.29
C TYR A 494 -5.84 0.20 -15.75
N HIS A 495 -6.14 1.33 -15.11
CA HIS A 495 -5.63 2.65 -15.43
C HIS A 495 -5.89 3.06 -16.90
N LYS A 496 -7.09 2.77 -17.39
CA LYS A 496 -7.57 3.17 -18.72
C LYS A 496 -9.00 3.68 -18.65
N PRO A 497 -9.43 4.52 -19.63
CA PRO A 497 -10.81 4.99 -19.69
C PRO A 497 -11.86 3.87 -19.74
N GLN A 498 -11.48 2.70 -20.28
CA GLN A 498 -12.35 1.53 -20.39
C GLN A 498 -12.69 0.87 -19.04
N ASP A 499 -12.06 1.30 -17.91
CA ASP A 499 -12.50 0.92 -16.57
C ASP A 499 -13.72 1.77 -16.17
N ASP A 500 -14.85 1.47 -16.80
CA ASP A 500 -16.14 2.13 -16.65
C ASP A 500 -17.24 1.15 -16.20
N ILE A 501 -18.45 1.66 -15.94
CA ILE A 501 -19.60 0.86 -15.48
C ILE A 501 -20.10 -0.15 -16.54
N ASN A 502 -19.73 0.00 -17.80
CA ASN A 502 -20.12 -0.90 -18.89
C ASN A 502 -19.19 -2.10 -19.00
N GLY A 503 -18.16 -2.17 -18.15
CA GLY A 503 -17.25 -3.30 -18.03
C GLY A 503 -17.90 -4.57 -17.44
N VAL A 504 -17.06 -5.55 -17.13
CA VAL A 504 -17.51 -6.84 -16.55
C VAL A 504 -17.63 -6.70 -15.03
N PHE A 505 -18.84 -6.95 -14.50
CA PHE A 505 -19.12 -6.92 -13.06
C PHE A 505 -19.95 -8.12 -12.61
N ASP A 506 -19.56 -8.72 -11.49
CA ASP A 506 -20.38 -9.61 -10.65
C ASP A 506 -20.74 -8.84 -9.37
N PHE A 507 -21.91 -8.18 -9.36
CA PHE A 507 -22.34 -7.38 -8.21
C PHE A 507 -22.71 -8.24 -6.99
N GLU A 508 -23.05 -9.52 -7.16
CA GLU A 508 -23.22 -10.45 -6.03
C GLU A 508 -21.88 -10.79 -5.38
N ALA A 509 -20.81 -10.91 -6.17
CA ALA A 509 -19.46 -11.00 -5.62
C ALA A 509 -19.09 -9.72 -4.85
N GLY A 510 -19.46 -8.55 -5.35
CA GLY A 510 -19.29 -7.27 -4.65
C GLY A 510 -20.01 -7.22 -3.31
N LYS A 511 -21.28 -7.67 -3.27
CA LYS A 511 -22.06 -7.83 -2.02
C LYS A 511 -21.35 -8.77 -1.04
N LYS A 512 -20.92 -9.94 -1.50
CA LYS A 512 -20.23 -10.94 -0.67
C LYS A 512 -18.91 -10.41 -0.15
N TYR A 513 -18.17 -9.63 -0.95
CA TYR A 513 -16.93 -8.97 -0.55
C TYR A 513 -17.17 -7.93 0.56
N ALA A 514 -18.19 -7.07 0.42
CA ALA A 514 -18.54 -6.11 1.46
C ALA A 514 -18.97 -6.82 2.77
N GLN A 515 -19.72 -7.92 2.67
CA GLN A 515 -20.08 -8.74 3.82
C GLN A 515 -18.84 -9.34 4.51
N LEU A 516 -17.87 -9.80 3.75
CA LEU A 516 -16.61 -10.35 4.28
C LEU A 516 -15.82 -9.30 5.06
N ASN A 517 -15.55 -8.13 4.44
CA ASN A 517 -14.79 -7.07 5.09
C ASN A 517 -15.52 -6.49 6.30
N PHE A 518 -16.86 -6.38 6.25
CA PHE A 518 -17.65 -6.06 7.44
C PHE A 518 -17.40 -7.08 8.56
N LEU A 519 -17.47 -8.39 8.27
CA LEU A 519 -17.28 -9.43 9.29
C LEU A 519 -15.88 -9.40 9.89
N ILE A 520 -14.83 -9.18 9.09
CA ILE A 520 -13.47 -9.02 9.60
C ILE A 520 -13.42 -7.87 10.59
N GLY A 521 -13.84 -6.68 10.19
CA GLY A 521 -13.83 -5.51 11.06
C GLY A 521 -14.75 -5.65 12.28
N TYR A 522 -15.92 -6.27 12.13
CA TYR A 522 -16.85 -6.56 13.23
C TYR A 522 -16.22 -7.48 14.28
N LEU A 523 -15.54 -8.54 13.87
CA LEU A 523 -14.87 -9.48 14.77
C LEU A 523 -13.73 -8.78 15.54
N VAL A 524 -12.95 -7.94 14.88
CA VAL A 524 -11.94 -7.09 15.54
C VAL A 524 -12.61 -6.13 16.53
N ALA A 525 -13.71 -5.52 16.13
CA ALA A 525 -14.42 -4.56 16.99
C ALA A 525 -15.11 -5.20 18.20
N GLN A 526 -15.45 -6.48 18.13
CA GLN A 526 -16.06 -7.26 19.23
C GLN A 526 -15.04 -7.92 20.17
N ASP A 527 -13.82 -8.19 19.69
CA ASP A 527 -12.81 -8.83 20.52
C ASP A 527 -12.37 -7.89 21.66
N ILE A 528 -12.17 -8.45 22.88
CA ILE A 528 -11.66 -7.67 24.02
C ILE A 528 -10.21 -7.29 23.77
N LYS A 529 -9.42 -8.21 23.21
CA LYS A 529 -8.01 -7.98 22.87
C LYS A 529 -7.91 -7.19 21.57
N LYS A 530 -7.07 -6.16 21.55
CA LYS A 530 -6.72 -5.48 20.30
C LYS A 530 -5.81 -6.38 19.45
N PRO A 531 -5.82 -6.24 18.12
CA PRO A 531 -4.83 -6.86 17.26
C PRO A 531 -3.40 -6.50 17.68
N VAL A 532 -2.49 -7.47 17.52
CA VAL A 532 -1.06 -7.31 17.81
C VAL A 532 -0.24 -7.87 16.65
N TRP A 533 0.93 -7.32 16.43
CA TRP A 533 1.92 -7.88 15.51
C TRP A 533 2.42 -9.24 16.02
N ASN A 534 2.79 -10.13 15.13
CA ASN A 534 3.42 -11.39 15.47
C ASN A 534 4.78 -11.14 16.12
N THR A 535 5.17 -12.01 17.04
CA THR A 535 6.47 -11.89 17.72
C THR A 535 7.62 -11.94 16.71
N GLY A 536 8.49 -10.94 16.74
CA GLY A 536 9.64 -10.84 15.82
C GLY A 536 9.29 -10.34 14.42
N ASP A 537 8.04 -9.92 14.17
CA ASP A 537 7.68 -9.32 12.90
C ASP A 537 8.36 -7.95 12.73
N ILE A 538 8.77 -7.63 11.48
CA ILE A 538 9.49 -6.38 11.17
C ILE A 538 8.66 -5.13 11.46
N PHE A 539 7.33 -5.23 11.39
CA PHE A 539 6.41 -4.12 11.67
C PHE A 539 6.13 -3.94 13.17
N SER A 540 6.55 -4.88 14.03
CA SER A 540 6.38 -4.78 15.48
C SER A 540 7.25 -3.70 16.15
N THR A 541 8.29 -3.19 15.47
CA THR A 541 9.24 -2.21 16.02
C THR A 541 8.73 -0.77 16.04
N HIS A 542 7.53 -0.52 15.54
CA HIS A 542 6.89 0.81 15.52
C HIS A 542 5.89 1.04 16.68
N GLN A 543 5.90 0.20 17.73
CA GLN A 543 5.02 0.32 18.92
C GLN A 543 5.57 1.26 19.98
#